data_55cc0e42f76f4959cda3269c254add23
#
_entry.id   55cc0e42f76f4959cda3269c254add23
#
_cell.length_a   1.000
_cell.length_b   1.000
_cell.length_c   1.000
_cell.angle_alpha   90.00
_cell.angle_beta   90.00
_cell.angle_gamma   90.00
#
_symmetry.space_group_name_H-M   'P 1'
#
loop_
_entity.id
_entity.type
_entity.pdbx_description
1 polymer ?
#
loop_
_entity_poly.entity_id
_entity_poly.type
_entity_poly.pdbx_seq_one_letter_code
_entity_poly.pdbx_strand_id
1 'polypeptide(L)'
;MKKYLALLLTMVMSVSVLAGCGGGSEAEAPADDAAERTTFTVGFDAEYPPYGYRTEDGDYAGFDLDLAAEVCARQGWELVKQPIDWNAKDMELNSGAIDCIWNGFTMNGREADYLFSDPYVDNSIVYVVKADSDIQTEADLAGKYVITQAGSSALAALQDEAKADVVSTFAALDEIADYNTAFMNLEAGTNDAIAVDIGVAQFQLANKADKFRMLEEPLSTEQYAIGFRLDDQELRDTVQATLNEMVEDGTFMEIASNYADYNLDKMVCLGK
;
A
#
# COMPACT_ATOMS: atom_id res chain seq x y z
N MET A 1 -45.71 -35.06 -36.69
CA MET A 1 -46.83 -34.34 -37.36
C MET A 1 -46.46 -32.87 -37.24
N LYS A 2 -45.95 -32.30 -38.34
CA LYS A 2 -46.60 -31.28 -39.24
C LYS A 2 -46.94 -30.01 -38.39
N LYS A 3 -46.53 -28.75 -38.67
CA LYS A 3 -46.30 -28.10 -39.96
C LYS A 3 -45.51 -26.80 -39.78
N TYR A 4 -44.67 -26.49 -40.72
CA TYR A 4 -44.18 -25.25 -41.33
C TYR A 4 -45.13 -24.04 -41.23
N LEU A 5 -44.58 -22.81 -41.12
CA LEU A 5 -44.88 -21.73 -42.04
C LEU A 5 -43.85 -20.61 -41.99
N ALA A 6 -43.19 -20.42 -43.10
CA ALA A 6 -42.38 -19.26 -43.46
C ALA A 6 -43.29 -18.21 -44.15
N LEU A 7 -42.90 -16.92 -44.12
CA LEU A 7 -43.12 -15.90 -45.17
C LEU A 7 -42.47 -14.59 -44.76
N LEU A 8 -41.42 -14.16 -45.48
CA LEU A 8 -41.32 -13.20 -46.58
C LEU A 8 -41.38 -11.72 -46.14
N LEU A 9 -40.22 -11.04 -46.15
CA LEU A 9 -39.61 -10.20 -47.18
C LEU A 9 -40.50 -9.05 -47.68
N THR A 10 -40.21 -7.80 -47.34
CA THR A 10 -40.35 -6.67 -48.25
C THR A 10 -39.28 -5.61 -48.02
N MET A 11 -38.46 -5.45 -49.02
CA MET A 11 -37.44 -4.46 -49.27
C MET A 11 -38.14 -3.23 -49.86
N VAL A 12 -37.92 -2.04 -49.30
CA VAL A 12 -38.21 -0.78 -50.01
C VAL A 12 -36.94 0.07 -50.00
N MET A 13 -36.28 0.11 -51.12
CA MET A 13 -35.31 1.14 -51.51
C MET A 13 -36.06 2.44 -51.81
N SER A 14 -35.59 3.54 -51.22
CA SER A 14 -35.86 4.86 -51.80
C SER A 14 -34.54 5.65 -51.77
N VAL A 15 -33.98 5.78 -52.94
CA VAL A 15 -32.91 6.70 -53.32
C VAL A 15 -33.50 8.08 -53.45
N SER A 16 -32.91 9.07 -52.76
CA SER A 16 -33.08 10.48 -53.17
C SER A 16 -31.73 11.18 -53.00
N VAL A 17 -31.13 11.43 -54.16
CA VAL A 17 -29.99 12.34 -54.28
C VAL A 17 -30.56 13.77 -54.41
N LEU A 18 -30.01 14.70 -53.65
CA LEU A 18 -29.84 16.10 -54.13
C LEU A 18 -28.79 16.85 -53.30
N ALA A 19 -27.88 17.42 -53.99
CA ALA A 19 -26.74 18.23 -53.55
C ALA A 19 -27.18 19.56 -52.94
N GLY A 20 -26.40 20.05 -51.98
CA GLY A 20 -26.49 21.43 -51.46
C GLY A 20 -25.25 21.78 -50.65
N CYS A 21 -24.52 22.73 -51.15
CA CYS A 21 -23.25 23.28 -50.61
C CYS A 21 -23.34 23.88 -49.22
N GLY A 22 -22.23 23.80 -48.47
CA GLY A 22 -21.66 24.93 -47.74
C GLY A 22 -21.97 24.96 -46.26
N GLY A 23 -20.95 24.80 -45.44
CA GLY A 23 -20.94 25.17 -44.03
C GLY A 23 -20.06 24.18 -43.26
N GLY A 24 -18.80 24.57 -43.02
CA GLY A 24 -17.92 23.83 -42.12
C GLY A 24 -18.53 23.84 -40.71
N SER A 25 -18.93 22.67 -40.30
CA SER A 25 -19.18 22.36 -38.88
C SER A 25 -18.07 21.42 -38.50
N GLU A 26 -17.15 21.93 -37.69
CA GLU A 26 -16.24 21.08 -36.92
C GLU A 26 -17.12 20.09 -36.20
N ALA A 27 -16.97 18.81 -36.54
CA ALA A 27 -17.53 17.75 -35.73
C ALA A 27 -16.73 17.77 -34.42
N GLU A 28 -17.33 18.28 -33.37
CA GLU A 28 -16.92 17.95 -32.01
C GLU A 28 -16.86 16.42 -31.92
N ALA A 29 -15.65 15.90 -31.69
CA ALA A 29 -15.50 14.52 -31.26
C ALA A 29 -16.40 14.30 -30.03
N PRO A 30 -17.10 13.17 -29.90
CA PRO A 30 -17.85 12.87 -28.70
C PRO A 30 -16.83 12.99 -27.54
N ALA A 31 -17.12 13.85 -26.57
CA ALA A 31 -16.47 13.82 -25.31
C ALA A 31 -16.56 12.38 -24.79
N ASP A 32 -15.41 11.77 -24.56
CA ASP A 32 -15.32 10.48 -23.90
C ASP A 32 -15.98 10.70 -22.53
N ASP A 33 -17.18 10.17 -22.37
CA ASP A 33 -17.94 10.21 -21.13
C ASP A 33 -17.28 9.16 -20.21
N ALA A 34 -16.05 9.45 -19.76
CA ALA A 34 -15.38 8.66 -18.74
C ALA A 34 -16.31 8.68 -17.53
N ALA A 35 -16.94 7.55 -17.25
CA ALA A 35 -17.87 7.43 -16.14
C ALA A 35 -17.14 7.94 -14.87
N GLU A 36 -17.72 9.00 -14.27
CA GLU A 36 -17.16 9.62 -13.07
C GLU A 36 -16.93 8.54 -12.01
N ARG A 37 -15.71 8.43 -11.49
CA ARG A 37 -15.36 7.45 -10.47
C ARG A 37 -16.23 7.66 -9.23
N THR A 38 -16.87 6.60 -8.77
CA THR A 38 -17.74 6.64 -7.58
C THR A 38 -17.16 5.90 -6.39
N THR A 39 -16.18 5.01 -6.61
CA THR A 39 -15.53 4.20 -5.57
C THR A 39 -14.02 4.25 -5.70
N PHE A 40 -13.33 4.10 -4.57
CA PHE A 40 -11.88 3.96 -4.51
C PHE A 40 -11.52 2.80 -3.59
N THR A 41 -10.93 1.74 -4.17
CA THR A 41 -10.61 0.50 -3.46
C THR A 41 -9.15 0.49 -3.07
N VAL A 42 -8.87 0.59 -1.78
CA VAL A 42 -7.53 0.56 -1.20
C VAL A 42 -7.17 -0.85 -0.75
N GLY A 43 -6.11 -1.42 -1.33
CA GLY A 43 -5.53 -2.69 -0.90
C GLY A 43 -4.52 -2.49 0.23
N PHE A 44 -4.66 -3.27 1.30
CA PHE A 44 -3.79 -3.18 2.47
C PHE A 44 -3.70 -4.51 3.22
N ASP A 45 -2.59 -4.70 3.95
CA ASP A 45 -2.42 -5.78 4.93
C ASP A 45 -3.11 -5.38 6.24
N ALA A 46 -4.12 -6.16 6.66
CA ALA A 46 -4.89 -5.87 7.87
C ALA A 46 -4.17 -6.23 9.19
N GLU A 47 -2.93 -6.73 9.11
CA GLU A 47 -2.06 -7.07 10.24
C GLU A 47 -0.81 -6.16 10.31
N TYR A 48 -0.94 -4.91 9.77
CA TYR A 48 0.17 -3.96 9.63
C TYR A 48 -0.10 -2.61 10.36
N PRO A 49 -0.36 -2.64 11.68
CA PRO A 49 -0.54 -1.41 12.44
C PRO A 49 0.80 -0.62 12.53
N PRO A 50 0.77 0.72 12.57
CA PRO A 50 -0.40 1.59 12.66
C PRO A 50 -0.97 2.02 11.31
N TYR A 51 -0.49 1.52 10.18
CA TYR A 51 -0.85 1.96 8.82
C TYR A 51 -2.20 1.40 8.36
N GLY A 52 -2.42 0.08 8.50
CA GLY A 52 -3.68 -0.60 8.23
C GLY A 52 -3.83 -1.82 9.14
N TYR A 53 -4.95 -1.92 9.85
CA TYR A 53 -5.15 -3.05 10.75
C TYR A 53 -6.63 -3.28 11.05
N ARG A 54 -6.92 -4.51 11.49
CA ARG A 54 -8.25 -4.88 11.94
C ARG A 54 -8.45 -4.49 13.40
N THR A 55 -9.53 -3.78 13.69
CA THR A 55 -9.92 -3.41 15.05
C THR A 55 -10.56 -4.57 15.81
N GLU A 56 -10.71 -4.45 17.13
CA GLU A 56 -11.40 -5.45 17.96
C GLU A 56 -12.87 -5.64 17.56
N ASP A 57 -13.53 -4.59 17.07
CA ASP A 57 -14.91 -4.63 16.58
C ASP A 57 -15.04 -5.29 15.19
N GLY A 58 -13.90 -5.62 14.56
CA GLY A 58 -13.84 -6.29 13.27
C GLY A 58 -13.85 -5.35 12.07
N ASP A 59 -13.80 -4.04 12.26
CA ASP A 59 -13.62 -3.02 11.23
C ASP A 59 -12.12 -2.82 10.94
N TYR A 60 -11.79 -1.87 10.05
CA TYR A 60 -10.42 -1.55 9.66
C TYR A 60 -10.10 -0.09 9.95
N ALA A 61 -8.94 0.13 10.57
CA ALA A 61 -8.40 1.43 10.92
C ALA A 61 -6.91 1.52 10.56
N GLY A 62 -6.34 2.71 10.64
CA GLY A 62 -4.92 2.96 10.44
C GLY A 62 -4.66 4.28 9.74
N PHE A 63 -3.46 4.78 9.87
CA PHE A 63 -3.04 6.07 9.34
C PHE A 63 -3.32 6.20 7.84
N ASP A 64 -2.94 5.19 7.05
CA ASP A 64 -3.13 5.21 5.61
C ASP A 64 -4.62 5.14 5.22
N LEU A 65 -5.41 4.39 5.98
CA LEU A 65 -6.86 4.31 5.77
C LEU A 65 -7.58 5.61 6.15
N ASP A 66 -7.09 6.34 7.15
CA ASP A 66 -7.64 7.65 7.52
C ASP A 66 -7.30 8.71 6.46
N LEU A 67 -6.07 8.68 5.90
CA LEU A 67 -5.72 9.53 4.76
C LEU A 67 -6.59 9.21 3.53
N ALA A 68 -6.78 7.92 3.24
CA ALA A 68 -7.62 7.47 2.13
C ALA A 68 -9.08 7.87 2.31
N ALA A 69 -9.60 7.83 3.54
CA ALA A 69 -10.96 8.27 3.86
C ALA A 69 -11.15 9.78 3.58
N GLU A 70 -10.19 10.60 3.96
CA GLU A 70 -10.22 12.03 3.68
C GLU A 70 -10.12 12.33 2.18
N VAL A 71 -9.22 11.64 1.45
CA VAL A 71 -9.15 11.74 -0.01
C VAL A 71 -10.49 11.40 -0.64
N CYS A 72 -11.11 10.30 -0.25
CA CYS A 72 -12.43 9.92 -0.76
C CYS A 72 -13.51 10.95 -0.44
N ALA A 73 -13.50 11.50 0.78
CA ALA A 73 -14.47 12.54 1.18
C ALA A 73 -14.37 13.79 0.31
N ARG A 74 -13.15 14.24 -0.02
CA ARG A 74 -12.91 15.41 -0.88
C ARG A 74 -13.30 15.16 -2.34
N GLN A 75 -13.07 13.94 -2.83
CA GLN A 75 -13.36 13.56 -4.21
C GLN A 75 -14.82 13.11 -4.42
N GLY A 76 -15.59 12.92 -3.35
CA GLY A 76 -16.96 12.39 -3.43
C GLY A 76 -17.01 10.90 -3.76
N TRP A 77 -15.93 10.16 -3.47
CA TRP A 77 -15.84 8.71 -3.68
C TRP A 77 -16.25 7.93 -2.43
N GLU A 78 -16.75 6.72 -2.64
CA GLU A 78 -16.92 5.73 -1.58
C GLU A 78 -15.59 4.98 -1.38
N LEU A 79 -15.04 5.00 -0.14
CA LEU A 79 -13.85 4.23 0.20
C LEU A 79 -14.20 2.75 0.39
N VAL A 80 -13.56 1.88 -0.37
CA VAL A 80 -13.60 0.43 -0.17
C VAL A 80 -12.28 -0.02 0.44
N LYS A 81 -12.29 -0.43 1.70
CA LYS A 81 -11.13 -0.97 2.41
C LYS A 81 -11.03 -2.47 2.11
N GLN A 82 -10.07 -2.86 1.26
CA GLN A 82 -9.88 -4.24 0.81
C GLN A 82 -8.65 -4.86 1.47
N PRO A 83 -8.83 -5.71 2.51
CA PRO A 83 -7.70 -6.46 3.05
C PRO A 83 -7.20 -7.48 2.03
N ILE A 84 -5.89 -7.58 1.88
CA ILE A 84 -5.23 -8.48 0.94
C ILE A 84 -4.15 -9.30 1.65
N ASP A 85 -3.80 -10.45 1.08
CA ASP A 85 -2.54 -11.12 1.38
C ASP A 85 -1.41 -10.29 0.77
N TRP A 86 -0.39 -9.94 1.57
CA TRP A 86 0.69 -9.08 1.10
C TRP A 86 1.44 -9.65 -0.08
N ASN A 87 1.60 -10.98 -0.16
CA ASN A 87 2.21 -11.64 -1.30
C ASN A 87 1.35 -11.57 -2.58
N ALA A 88 0.05 -11.32 -2.45
CA ALA A 88 -0.86 -11.21 -3.59
C ALA A 88 -1.02 -9.77 -4.10
N LYS A 89 -0.39 -8.76 -3.48
CA LYS A 89 -0.60 -7.33 -3.78
C LYS A 89 -0.50 -6.99 -5.26
N ASP A 90 0.48 -7.58 -5.97
CA ASP A 90 0.72 -7.32 -7.38
C ASP A 90 -0.41 -7.88 -8.25
N MET A 91 -0.88 -9.08 -7.90
CA MET A 91 -2.00 -9.72 -8.59
C MET A 91 -3.31 -8.95 -8.36
N GLU A 92 -3.57 -8.54 -7.11
CA GLU A 92 -4.77 -7.78 -6.75
C GLU A 92 -4.79 -6.41 -7.47
N LEU A 93 -3.66 -5.70 -7.51
CA LEU A 93 -3.53 -4.42 -8.22
C LEU A 93 -3.71 -4.60 -9.73
N ASN A 94 -2.96 -5.54 -10.33
CA ASN A 94 -2.96 -5.74 -11.78
C ASN A 94 -4.27 -6.32 -12.33
N SER A 95 -5.03 -7.06 -11.51
CA SER A 95 -6.36 -7.55 -11.87
C SER A 95 -7.45 -6.48 -11.81
N GLY A 96 -7.17 -5.33 -11.15
CA GLY A 96 -8.16 -4.29 -10.88
C GLY A 96 -9.07 -4.60 -9.69
N ALA A 97 -8.73 -5.60 -8.86
CA ALA A 97 -9.46 -5.88 -7.62
C ALA A 97 -9.27 -4.76 -6.59
N ILE A 98 -8.13 -4.08 -6.64
CA ILE A 98 -7.82 -2.86 -5.90
C ILE A 98 -7.38 -1.76 -6.86
N ASP A 99 -7.60 -0.50 -6.47
CA ASP A 99 -7.19 0.68 -7.25
C ASP A 99 -5.76 1.11 -6.93
N CYS A 100 -5.33 0.91 -5.69
CA CYS A 100 -3.97 1.20 -5.24
C CYS A 100 -3.56 0.27 -4.10
N ILE A 101 -2.26 0.22 -3.84
CA ILE A 101 -1.65 -0.31 -2.63
C ILE A 101 -1.33 0.89 -1.73
N TRP A 102 -1.98 0.96 -0.56
CA TRP A 102 -1.76 2.04 0.40
C TRP A 102 -1.68 1.47 1.80
N ASN A 103 -0.45 1.13 2.21
CA ASN A 103 -0.20 0.41 3.47
C ASN A 103 1.27 0.47 3.89
N GLY A 104 1.80 1.68 4.13
CA GLY A 104 3.23 1.80 4.38
C GLY A 104 4.04 1.17 3.26
N PHE A 105 3.72 1.49 2.00
CA PHE A 105 4.28 0.81 0.84
C PHE A 105 5.57 1.47 0.38
N THR A 106 6.68 0.79 0.58
CA THR A 106 8.03 1.24 0.20
C THR A 106 8.15 1.42 -1.29
N MET A 107 8.52 2.63 -1.72
CA MET A 107 8.73 2.94 -3.13
C MET A 107 10.14 2.55 -3.62
N ASN A 108 11.14 2.63 -2.74
CA ASN A 108 12.53 2.41 -3.10
C ASN A 108 12.76 1.00 -3.67
N GLY A 109 13.35 0.95 -4.87
CA GLY A 109 13.60 -0.28 -5.60
C GLY A 109 12.40 -0.89 -6.33
N ARG A 110 11.23 -0.21 -6.31
CA ARG A 110 9.99 -0.66 -6.97
C ARG A 110 9.49 0.33 -8.02
N GLU A 111 10.26 1.37 -8.32
CA GLU A 111 9.86 2.47 -9.21
C GLU A 111 9.63 2.03 -10.66
N ALA A 112 10.16 0.86 -11.05
CA ALA A 112 9.94 0.28 -12.37
C ALA A 112 8.62 -0.48 -12.49
N ASP A 113 8.04 -0.92 -11.37
CA ASP A 113 6.89 -1.84 -11.33
C ASP A 113 5.57 -1.11 -11.02
N TYR A 114 5.66 0.08 -10.43
CA TYR A 114 4.51 0.86 -9.98
C TYR A 114 4.63 2.34 -10.35
N LEU A 115 3.49 2.97 -10.57
CA LEU A 115 3.38 4.41 -10.58
C LEU A 115 3.14 4.88 -9.14
N PHE A 116 4.08 5.63 -8.58
CA PHE A 116 3.98 6.07 -7.19
C PHE A 116 3.43 7.50 -7.05
N SER A 117 2.78 7.79 -5.93
CA SER A 117 2.62 9.16 -5.42
C SER A 117 3.97 9.74 -5.03
N ASP A 118 4.01 11.02 -4.64
CA ASP A 118 5.14 11.56 -3.90
C ASP A 118 5.25 10.83 -2.54
N PRO A 119 6.47 10.66 -1.98
CA PRO A 119 6.62 10.02 -0.69
C PRO A 119 5.96 10.84 0.42
N TYR A 120 5.28 10.14 1.35
CA TYR A 120 4.55 10.78 2.44
C TYR A 120 5.08 10.44 3.84
N VAL A 121 5.87 9.35 3.98
CA VAL A 121 6.50 8.93 5.23
C VAL A 121 7.95 8.54 4.97
N ASP A 122 8.89 9.06 5.78
CA ASP A 122 10.25 8.53 5.90
C ASP A 122 10.21 7.33 6.84
N ASN A 123 10.70 6.17 6.38
CA ASN A 123 10.71 4.91 7.11
C ASN A 123 12.13 4.38 7.30
N SER A 124 12.27 3.47 8.25
CA SER A 124 13.48 2.67 8.46
C SER A 124 13.09 1.24 8.79
N ILE A 125 13.86 0.30 8.28
CA ILE A 125 13.80 -1.08 8.74
C ILE A 125 14.70 -1.23 9.95
N VAL A 126 14.17 -1.81 11.02
CA VAL A 126 14.88 -2.02 12.29
C VAL A 126 14.85 -3.49 12.69
N TYR A 127 15.77 -3.89 13.56
CA TYR A 127 15.66 -5.16 14.25
C TYR A 127 14.97 -4.98 15.61
N VAL A 128 13.99 -5.84 15.87
CA VAL A 128 13.34 -5.96 17.18
C VAL A 128 13.77 -7.27 17.83
N VAL A 129 14.15 -7.20 19.09
CA VAL A 129 14.57 -8.35 19.92
C VAL A 129 13.82 -8.34 21.25
N LYS A 130 13.89 -9.43 22.01
CA LYS A 130 13.38 -9.43 23.39
C LYS A 130 14.10 -8.37 24.25
N ALA A 131 13.40 -7.77 25.20
CA ALA A 131 13.96 -6.72 26.07
C ALA A 131 15.18 -7.20 26.88
N ASP A 132 15.18 -8.48 27.26
CA ASP A 132 16.25 -9.14 28.02
C ASP A 132 17.30 -9.85 27.13
N SER A 133 17.22 -9.71 25.82
CA SER A 133 18.18 -10.30 24.87
C SER A 133 19.56 -9.68 25.02
N ASP A 134 20.60 -10.48 24.81
CA ASP A 134 22.01 -10.07 24.74
C ASP A 134 22.40 -9.45 23.38
N ILE A 135 21.55 -9.54 22.36
CA ILE A 135 21.76 -8.99 21.01
C ILE A 135 21.71 -7.46 21.09
N GLN A 136 22.80 -6.76 20.79
CA GLN A 136 22.88 -5.29 20.83
C GLN A 136 23.07 -4.69 19.42
N THR A 137 23.67 -5.42 18.52
CA THR A 137 24.05 -4.98 17.17
C THR A 137 23.67 -6.04 16.14
N GLU A 138 23.66 -5.66 14.86
CA GLU A 138 23.47 -6.59 13.74
C GLU A 138 24.48 -7.76 13.76
N ALA A 139 25.73 -7.52 14.21
CA ALA A 139 26.76 -8.55 14.28
C ALA A 139 26.42 -9.67 15.30
N ASP A 140 25.65 -9.35 16.36
CA ASP A 140 25.22 -10.33 17.37
C ASP A 140 24.13 -11.27 16.86
N LEU A 141 23.60 -11.04 15.64
CA LEU A 141 22.66 -11.93 14.97
C LEU A 141 23.32 -13.18 14.39
N ALA A 142 24.65 -13.29 14.42
CA ALA A 142 25.35 -14.50 14.01
C ALA A 142 24.89 -15.72 14.80
N GLY A 143 24.46 -16.78 14.12
CA GLY A 143 23.89 -17.99 14.71
C GLY A 143 22.49 -17.84 15.30
N LYS A 144 21.80 -16.73 15.07
CA LYS A 144 20.44 -16.43 15.53
C LYS A 144 19.39 -16.70 14.44
N TYR A 145 18.15 -16.93 14.87
CA TYR A 145 16.98 -17.10 14.02
C TYR A 145 16.33 -15.73 13.81
N VAL A 146 16.41 -15.21 12.59
CA VAL A 146 15.82 -13.93 12.20
C VAL A 146 14.55 -14.18 11.39
N ILE A 147 13.48 -13.44 11.66
CA ILE A 147 12.21 -13.56 10.95
C ILE A 147 11.79 -12.22 10.36
N THR A 148 11.13 -12.25 9.20
CA THR A 148 10.52 -11.07 8.59
C THR A 148 9.31 -11.47 7.75
N GLN A 149 8.49 -10.49 7.35
CA GLN A 149 7.34 -10.76 6.49
C GLN A 149 7.79 -11.08 5.06
N ALA A 150 7.19 -12.10 4.47
CA ALA A 150 7.41 -12.47 3.08
C ALA A 150 7.00 -11.32 2.13
N GLY A 151 7.80 -11.04 1.10
CA GLY A 151 7.54 -9.96 0.13
C GLY A 151 7.64 -8.53 0.70
N SER A 152 8.15 -8.36 1.93
CA SER A 152 8.39 -7.05 2.55
C SER A 152 9.66 -6.37 2.02
N SER A 153 9.79 -5.06 2.29
CA SER A 153 11.04 -4.33 2.07
C SER A 153 12.14 -4.77 3.02
N ALA A 154 11.79 -5.20 4.22
CA ALA A 154 12.74 -5.77 5.17
C ALA A 154 13.38 -7.05 4.62
N LEU A 155 12.61 -7.95 4.00
CA LEU A 155 13.14 -9.12 3.32
C LEU A 155 14.04 -8.71 2.15
N ALA A 156 13.62 -7.75 1.32
CA ALA A 156 14.43 -7.27 0.21
C ALA A 156 15.76 -6.67 0.69
N ALA A 157 15.75 -5.89 1.77
CA ALA A 157 16.96 -5.32 2.37
C ALA A 157 17.91 -6.41 2.90
N LEU A 158 17.38 -7.49 3.49
CA LEU A 158 18.19 -8.63 3.95
C LEU A 158 18.73 -9.48 2.78
N GLN A 159 18.06 -9.49 1.64
CA GLN A 159 18.47 -10.21 0.43
C GLN A 159 19.40 -9.37 -0.46
N ASP A 160 19.64 -8.09 -0.13
CA ASP A 160 20.59 -7.26 -0.85
C ASP A 160 22.01 -7.85 -0.79
N GLU A 161 22.77 -7.74 -1.89
CA GLU A 161 24.13 -8.26 -1.99
C GLU A 161 25.05 -7.66 -0.89
N ALA A 162 24.82 -6.41 -0.50
CA ALA A 162 25.60 -5.75 0.55
C ALA A 162 25.37 -6.37 1.95
N LYS A 163 24.29 -7.10 2.16
CA LYS A 163 23.96 -7.79 3.40
C LYS A 163 24.26 -9.30 3.38
N ALA A 164 24.66 -9.85 2.23
CA ALA A 164 24.86 -11.29 2.05
C ALA A 164 25.84 -11.89 3.09
N ASP A 165 26.93 -11.19 3.40
CA ASP A 165 27.92 -11.66 4.38
C ASP A 165 27.31 -11.78 5.79
N VAL A 166 26.53 -10.79 6.21
CA VAL A 166 25.86 -10.77 7.53
C VAL A 166 24.78 -11.85 7.59
N VAL A 167 23.88 -11.89 6.60
CA VAL A 167 22.79 -12.86 6.53
C VAL A 167 23.30 -14.29 6.47
N SER A 168 24.43 -14.56 5.82
CA SER A 168 25.06 -15.89 5.79
C SER A 168 25.49 -16.40 7.17
N THR A 169 25.60 -15.52 8.18
CA THR A 169 25.95 -15.87 9.56
C THR A 169 24.74 -16.26 10.40
N PHE A 170 23.51 -15.95 9.96
CA PHE A 170 22.29 -16.31 10.67
C PHE A 170 22.12 -17.83 10.76
N ALA A 171 21.50 -18.33 11.80
CA ALA A 171 21.10 -19.74 11.86
C ALA A 171 20.00 -20.02 10.81
N ALA A 172 19.05 -19.10 10.67
CA ALA A 172 18.06 -19.07 9.60
C ALA A 172 17.52 -17.64 9.42
N LEU A 173 17.06 -17.35 8.20
CA LEU A 173 16.17 -16.23 7.90
C LEU A 173 14.81 -16.83 7.52
N ASP A 174 13.85 -16.67 8.43
CA ASP A 174 12.50 -17.21 8.27
C ASP A 174 11.57 -16.16 7.67
N GLU A 175 10.67 -16.60 6.80
CA GLU A 175 9.63 -15.77 6.21
C GLU A 175 8.26 -16.14 6.78
N ILE A 176 7.44 -15.14 7.09
CA ILE A 176 6.10 -15.31 7.65
C ILE A 176 5.09 -14.42 6.94
N ALA A 177 3.80 -14.75 7.03
CA ALA A 177 2.76 -14.02 6.33
C ALA A 177 2.51 -12.62 6.90
N ASP A 178 2.60 -12.45 8.23
CA ASP A 178 2.28 -11.21 8.93
C ASP A 178 3.18 -10.95 10.14
N TYR A 179 3.33 -9.67 10.51
CA TYR A 179 4.17 -9.27 11.64
C TYR A 179 3.57 -9.56 13.01
N ASN A 180 2.24 -9.63 13.17
CA ASN A 180 1.66 -10.02 14.47
C ASN A 180 2.10 -11.41 14.86
N THR A 181 2.11 -12.36 13.90
CA THR A 181 2.64 -13.70 14.12
C THR A 181 4.15 -13.69 14.37
N ALA A 182 4.93 -12.82 13.69
CA ALA A 182 6.36 -12.68 13.96
C ALA A 182 6.63 -12.23 15.40
N PHE A 183 5.89 -11.25 15.91
CA PHE A 183 6.00 -10.80 17.31
C PHE A 183 5.57 -11.88 18.32
N MET A 184 4.56 -12.70 18.01
CA MET A 184 4.20 -13.86 18.82
C MET A 184 5.33 -14.89 18.87
N ASN A 185 5.98 -15.17 17.75
CA ASN A 185 7.12 -16.07 17.64
C ASN A 185 8.33 -15.56 18.45
N LEU A 186 8.64 -14.26 18.36
CA LEU A 186 9.68 -13.62 19.14
C LEU A 186 9.37 -13.72 20.65
N GLU A 187 8.14 -13.43 21.07
CA GLU A 187 7.72 -13.56 22.48
C GLU A 187 7.86 -14.99 22.98
N ALA A 188 7.46 -15.98 22.17
CA ALA A 188 7.61 -17.40 22.48
C ALA A 188 9.07 -17.89 22.48
N GLY A 189 10.00 -17.14 21.86
CA GLY A 189 11.41 -17.52 21.73
C GLY A 189 11.68 -18.51 20.61
N THR A 190 10.80 -18.59 19.63
CA THR A 190 10.99 -19.40 18.40
C THR A 190 11.99 -18.71 17.46
N ASN A 191 11.98 -17.38 17.44
CA ASN A 191 12.93 -16.53 16.74
C ASN A 191 13.65 -15.63 17.75
N ASP A 192 14.84 -15.15 17.40
CA ASP A 192 15.69 -14.28 18.24
C ASP A 192 15.50 -12.79 17.89
N ALA A 193 15.19 -12.50 16.63
CA ALA A 193 15.00 -11.13 16.14
C ALA A 193 13.95 -11.07 15.01
N ILE A 194 13.29 -9.92 14.88
CA ILE A 194 12.41 -9.57 13.76
C ILE A 194 13.07 -8.42 13.00
N ALA A 195 13.18 -8.50 11.66
CA ALA A 195 13.44 -7.35 10.82
C ALA A 195 12.09 -6.76 10.37
N VAL A 196 11.81 -5.50 10.70
CA VAL A 196 10.49 -4.89 10.56
C VAL A 196 10.58 -3.37 10.43
N ASP A 197 9.56 -2.77 9.86
CA ASP A 197 9.39 -1.33 9.74
C ASP A 197 9.27 -0.66 11.11
N ILE A 198 9.93 0.49 11.27
CA ILE A 198 10.02 1.18 12.56
C ILE A 198 8.64 1.58 13.09
N GLY A 199 7.69 1.98 12.24
CA GLY A 199 6.33 2.33 12.65
C GLY A 199 5.59 1.13 13.25
N VAL A 200 5.71 -0.06 12.62
CA VAL A 200 5.14 -1.32 13.15
C VAL A 200 5.81 -1.70 14.46
N ALA A 201 7.15 -1.59 14.53
CA ALA A 201 7.89 -1.83 15.77
C ALA A 201 7.40 -0.92 16.91
N GLN A 202 7.26 0.39 16.64
CA GLN A 202 6.81 1.37 17.63
C GLN A 202 5.39 1.07 18.12
N PHE A 203 4.47 0.68 17.23
CA PHE A 203 3.13 0.25 17.62
C PHE A 203 3.16 -0.93 18.59
N GLN A 204 3.94 -1.95 18.30
CA GLN A 204 4.06 -3.12 19.18
C GLN A 204 4.73 -2.78 20.52
N LEU A 205 5.74 -1.92 20.51
CA LEU A 205 6.46 -1.50 21.71
C LEU A 205 5.63 -0.56 22.59
N ALA A 206 4.72 0.24 22.05
CA ALA A 206 3.88 1.15 22.82
C ALA A 206 3.15 0.45 23.99
N ASN A 207 2.78 -0.83 23.78
CA ASN A 207 2.07 -1.63 24.78
C ASN A 207 2.89 -2.81 25.35
N LYS A 208 4.13 -3.01 24.87
CA LYS A 208 4.98 -4.18 25.19
C LYS A 208 6.45 -3.80 25.38
N ALA A 209 6.73 -2.58 25.86
CA ALA A 209 8.11 -2.12 26.07
C ALA A 209 8.89 -2.94 27.12
N ASP A 210 8.21 -3.65 27.99
CA ASP A 210 8.78 -4.61 28.93
C ASP A 210 9.20 -5.93 28.28
N LYS A 211 8.69 -6.23 27.07
CA LYS A 211 8.94 -7.49 26.36
C LYS A 211 9.94 -7.34 25.21
N PHE A 212 9.93 -6.21 24.52
CA PHE A 212 10.68 -5.98 23.29
C PHE A 212 11.47 -4.68 23.33
N ARG A 213 12.52 -4.64 22.55
CA ARG A 213 13.27 -3.41 22.22
C ARG A 213 13.76 -3.44 20.79
N MET A 214 13.96 -2.27 20.20
CA MET A 214 14.63 -2.12 18.91
C MET A 214 16.15 -2.05 19.13
N LEU A 215 16.92 -2.52 18.14
CA LEU A 215 18.34 -2.18 18.04
C LEU A 215 18.50 -0.72 17.65
N GLU A 216 19.62 -0.11 18.04
CA GLU A 216 19.88 1.31 17.84
C GLU A 216 20.10 1.65 16.35
N GLU A 217 20.82 0.78 15.64
CA GLU A 217 21.17 0.98 14.23
C GLU A 217 20.11 0.36 13.33
N PRO A 218 19.54 1.12 12.36
CA PRO A 218 18.60 0.58 11.39
C PRO A 218 19.31 -0.34 10.37
N LEU A 219 18.59 -1.34 9.87
CA LEU A 219 19.03 -2.17 8.75
C LEU A 219 19.11 -1.35 7.46
N SER A 220 18.10 -0.53 7.20
CA SER A 220 17.99 0.35 6.03
C SER A 220 17.07 1.53 6.30
N THR A 221 17.10 2.53 5.40
CA THR A 221 16.16 3.64 5.35
C THR A 221 15.45 3.66 4.01
N GLU A 222 14.19 4.04 4.00
CA GLU A 222 13.33 4.02 2.82
C GLU A 222 12.21 5.04 2.94
N GLN A 223 11.38 5.16 1.90
CA GLN A 223 10.21 6.05 1.90
C GLN A 223 8.95 5.30 1.47
N TYR A 224 7.84 5.65 2.09
CA TYR A 224 6.53 5.16 1.71
C TYR A 224 5.83 6.09 0.74
N ALA A 225 5.22 5.48 -0.27
CA ALA A 225 4.35 6.14 -1.23
C ALA A 225 3.15 5.24 -1.55
N ILE A 226 2.13 5.78 -2.19
CA ILE A 226 0.98 5.02 -2.66
C ILE A 226 1.33 4.43 -4.00
N GLY A 227 1.17 3.11 -4.16
CA GLY A 227 1.45 2.39 -5.40
C GLY A 227 0.20 2.21 -6.25
N PHE A 228 0.27 2.64 -7.51
CA PHE A 228 -0.76 2.49 -8.54
C PHE A 228 -0.24 1.64 -9.69
N ARG A 229 -1.15 1.16 -10.58
CA ARG A 229 -0.74 0.58 -11.86
C ARG A 229 0.00 1.63 -12.71
N LEU A 230 0.91 1.18 -13.55
CA LEU A 230 1.73 2.09 -14.39
C LEU A 230 0.92 2.96 -15.34
N ASP A 231 -0.28 2.54 -15.71
CA ASP A 231 -1.19 3.24 -16.63
C ASP A 231 -2.27 4.09 -15.90
N ASP A 232 -2.31 4.09 -14.57
CA ASP A 232 -3.30 4.84 -13.77
C ASP A 232 -2.86 6.28 -13.45
N GLN A 233 -2.22 6.97 -14.39
CA GLN A 233 -1.66 8.32 -14.21
C GLN A 233 -2.70 9.31 -13.70
N GLU A 234 -3.90 9.34 -14.26
CA GLU A 234 -4.95 10.29 -13.88
C GLU A 234 -5.43 10.08 -12.44
N LEU A 235 -5.60 8.81 -12.03
CA LEU A 235 -6.00 8.47 -10.68
C LEU A 235 -4.91 8.88 -9.68
N ARG A 236 -3.66 8.54 -9.96
CA ARG A 236 -2.51 8.92 -9.13
C ARG A 236 -2.41 10.44 -8.99
N ASP A 237 -2.55 11.18 -10.08
CA ASP A 237 -2.46 12.64 -10.07
C ASP A 237 -3.61 13.27 -9.25
N THR A 238 -4.81 12.71 -9.34
CA THR A 238 -5.97 13.16 -8.55
C THR A 238 -5.73 12.92 -7.06
N VAL A 239 -5.28 11.73 -6.68
CA VAL A 239 -4.97 11.41 -5.27
C VAL A 239 -3.83 12.30 -4.77
N GLN A 240 -2.76 12.46 -5.55
CA GLN A 240 -1.64 13.34 -5.18
C GLN A 240 -2.06 14.79 -4.98
N ALA A 241 -2.86 15.34 -5.90
CA ALA A 241 -3.36 16.71 -5.78
C ALA A 241 -4.17 16.90 -4.49
N THR A 242 -5.02 15.91 -4.15
CA THR A 242 -5.82 15.93 -2.93
C THR A 242 -4.95 15.85 -1.67
N LEU A 243 -3.91 15.02 -1.67
CA LEU A 243 -2.94 14.97 -0.56
C LEU A 243 -2.21 16.31 -0.38
N ASN A 244 -1.86 16.98 -1.48
CA ASN A 244 -1.22 18.30 -1.41
C ASN A 244 -2.16 19.34 -0.82
N GLU A 245 -3.45 19.33 -1.17
CA GLU A 245 -4.46 20.18 -0.53
C GLU A 245 -4.57 19.91 0.99
N MET A 246 -4.53 18.61 1.40
CA MET A 246 -4.54 18.24 2.82
C MET A 246 -3.29 18.73 3.56
N VAL A 247 -2.14 18.80 2.90
CA VAL A 247 -0.92 19.39 3.45
C VAL A 247 -1.09 20.91 3.61
N GLU A 248 -1.62 21.60 2.58
CA GLU A 248 -1.79 23.04 2.56
C GLU A 248 -2.78 23.55 3.63
N ASP A 249 -3.86 22.82 3.88
CA ASP A 249 -4.87 23.19 4.87
C ASP A 249 -4.61 22.60 6.28
N GLY A 250 -3.59 21.76 6.42
CA GLY A 250 -3.15 21.16 7.69
C GLY A 250 -3.82 19.86 8.07
N THR A 251 -4.81 19.37 7.32
CA THR A 251 -5.54 18.13 7.60
C THR A 251 -4.62 16.92 7.61
N PHE A 252 -3.61 16.89 6.71
CA PHE A 252 -2.61 15.81 6.68
C PHE A 252 -1.89 15.66 8.03
N MET A 253 -1.42 16.77 8.60
CA MET A 253 -0.74 16.78 9.89
C MET A 253 -1.70 16.53 11.06
N GLU A 254 -2.95 16.95 10.97
CA GLU A 254 -3.97 16.62 11.97
C GLU A 254 -4.18 15.11 12.04
N ILE A 255 -4.34 14.43 10.90
CA ILE A 255 -4.45 12.96 10.83
C ILE A 255 -3.17 12.31 11.38
N ALA A 256 -1.97 12.75 10.98
CA ALA A 256 -0.71 12.21 11.47
C ALA A 256 -0.56 12.34 12.99
N SER A 257 -1.06 13.43 13.56
CA SER A 257 -1.00 13.70 15.01
C SER A 257 -1.84 12.71 15.83
N ASN A 258 -2.87 12.07 15.24
CA ASN A 258 -3.65 11.02 15.90
C ASN A 258 -2.79 9.76 16.14
N TYR A 259 -1.64 9.65 15.48
CA TYR A 259 -0.68 8.54 15.56
C TYR A 259 0.65 8.94 16.19
N ALA A 260 0.68 10.05 16.96
CA ALA A 260 1.88 10.56 17.62
C ALA A 260 2.48 9.59 18.65
N ASP A 261 1.67 8.71 19.25
CA ASP A 261 2.12 7.64 20.15
C ASP A 261 3.07 6.66 19.44
N TYR A 262 3.01 6.59 18.11
CA TYR A 262 3.87 5.78 17.24
C TYR A 262 4.87 6.64 16.46
N ASN A 263 5.05 7.91 16.82
CA ASN A 263 5.92 8.91 16.20
C ASN A 263 5.63 9.19 14.71
N LEU A 264 4.46 8.84 14.17
CA LEU A 264 4.13 9.10 12.78
C LEU A 264 4.12 10.60 12.44
N ASP A 265 3.71 11.45 13.37
CA ASP A 265 3.77 12.91 13.25
C ASP A 265 5.16 13.46 12.94
N LYS A 266 6.22 12.72 13.30
CA LYS A 266 7.62 13.06 13.03
C LYS A 266 8.17 12.41 11.77
N MET A 267 7.57 11.29 11.35
CA MET A 267 8.01 10.49 10.20
C MET A 267 7.42 10.99 8.87
N VAL A 268 6.27 11.69 8.90
CA VAL A 268 5.68 12.25 7.67
C VAL A 268 6.61 13.24 7.00
N CYS A 269 6.73 13.16 5.67
CA CYS A 269 7.65 13.97 4.86
C CYS A 269 6.97 14.72 3.71
N LEU A 270 5.72 14.42 3.38
CA LEU A 270 5.01 15.12 2.31
C LEU A 270 4.86 16.62 2.65
N GLY A 271 5.30 17.48 1.72
CA GLY A 271 5.25 18.94 1.88
C GLY A 271 6.38 19.55 2.71
N LYS A 272 7.42 18.74 3.07
CA LYS A 272 8.62 19.25 3.77
C LYS A 272 9.74 19.60 2.81
#